data_fcd5bfd8f03fca043951776811b555a6
#
_entry.id   fcd5bfd8f03fca043951776811b555a6
#
_cell.length_a   1.000
_cell.length_b   1.000
_cell.length_c   1.000
_cell.angle_alpha   90.00
_cell.angle_beta   90.00
_cell.angle_gamma   90.00
#
_symmetry.space_group_name_H-M   'P 1'
#
loop_
_entity.id
_entity.type
_entity.pdbx_description
1 polymer ?
#
loop_
_entity_poly.entity_id
_entity_poly.type
_entity_poly.pdbx_seq_one_letter_code
_entity_poly.pdbx_strand_id
1 'polypeptide(L)'
;MIAQETAPDAIHEQGLPLPTTEMSGDDLFRLGMMYSTGQNGCPIDRVSAHMIFNLAAMKGSIEARVYRREMSQEMEREEISEAQKAARRYIDAGVVKLAA
;
A
#
# COMPACT_ATOMS: atom_id res chain seq x y z
N MET A 1 -3.61 -5.46 28.71
CA MET A 1 -3.87 -5.27 28.06
C MET A 1 -4.37 -5.38 27.16
N ILE A 2 -4.43 -5.36 26.73
CA ILE A 2 -4.85 -5.54 25.96
C ILE A 2 -4.99 -5.48 25.05
N ALA A 3 -4.96 -5.63 24.75
CA ALA A 3 -4.95 -5.73 23.87
C ALA A 3 -5.31 -5.34 22.78
N GLN A 4 -5.21 -5.21 22.34
CA GLN A 4 -5.56 -4.84 21.38
C GLN A 4 -6.29 -5.13 20.64
N GLU A 5 -6.65 -4.95 20.66
CA GLU A 5 -7.47 -5.13 19.92
C GLU A 5 -7.51 -4.43 18.73
N THR A 6 -6.66 -3.93 18.23
CA THR A 6 -6.43 -3.52 16.89
C THR A 6 -6.80 -4.61 15.97
N ALA A 7 -7.55 -4.35 14.97
CA ALA A 7 -7.84 -5.38 13.99
C ALA A 7 -6.52 -5.93 13.48
N PRO A 8 -6.31 -7.24 13.51
CA PRO A 8 -5.00 -7.80 13.17
C PRO A 8 -4.58 -7.47 11.75
N ASP A 9 -5.54 -7.27 10.83
CA ASP A 9 -5.22 -6.97 9.45
C ASP A 9 -5.00 -5.49 9.17
N ALA A 10 -5.02 -4.64 10.23
CA ALA A 10 -4.74 -3.23 10.06
C ALA A 10 -3.28 -2.88 10.31
N ILE A 11 -2.47 -3.84 10.75
CA ILE A 11 -1.08 -3.62 11.12
C ILE A 11 -0.23 -4.68 10.45
N HIS A 12 0.77 -4.23 9.69
CA HIS A 12 1.75 -5.15 9.13
C HIS A 12 2.55 -5.79 10.26
N GLU A 13 3.03 -7.04 10.06
CA GLU A 13 3.79 -7.73 11.09
C GLU A 13 5.04 -6.99 11.52
N GLN A 14 5.52 -6.04 10.71
CA GLN A 14 6.68 -5.22 11.02
C GLN A 14 6.30 -3.90 11.67
N GLY A 15 5.04 -3.74 12.06
CA GLY A 15 4.59 -2.57 12.78
C GLY A 15 4.09 -1.41 11.95
N LEU A 16 4.14 -1.49 10.64
CA LEU A 16 3.60 -0.44 9.78
C LEU A 16 2.11 -0.67 9.56
N PRO A 17 1.32 0.41 9.50
CA PRO A 17 -0.10 0.25 9.24
C PRO A 17 -0.36 -0.27 7.84
N LEU A 18 -1.53 -0.86 7.66
CA LEU A 18 -2.00 -1.34 6.37
C LEU A 18 -3.09 -0.41 5.84
N PRO A 19 -3.34 -0.42 4.53
CA PRO A 19 -4.39 0.43 3.97
C PRO A 19 -5.76 0.17 4.61
N THR A 20 -6.49 1.26 4.85
CA THR A 20 -7.84 1.18 5.40
C THR A 20 -8.79 1.95 4.51
N THR A 21 -10.09 1.73 4.73
CA THR A 21 -11.13 2.37 3.93
C THR A 21 -11.19 3.89 4.14
N GLU A 22 -10.68 4.38 5.28
CA GLU A 22 -10.71 5.81 5.60
C GLU A 22 -9.55 6.59 5.01
N MET A 23 -8.52 5.92 4.52
CA MET A 23 -7.35 6.61 4.00
C MET A 23 -7.66 7.28 2.66
N SER A 24 -7.24 8.54 2.56
CA SER A 24 -7.32 9.28 1.30
C SER A 24 -6.18 8.84 0.37
N GLY A 25 -6.21 9.33 -0.87
CA GLY A 25 -5.09 9.11 -1.77
C GLY A 25 -3.78 9.63 -1.20
N ASP A 26 -3.82 10.80 -0.54
CA ASP A 26 -2.62 11.36 0.08
C ASP A 26 -2.14 10.50 1.26
N ASP A 27 -3.08 10.00 2.08
CA ASP A 27 -2.71 9.12 3.18
C ASP A 27 -2.03 7.86 2.66
N LEU A 28 -2.60 7.27 1.62
CA LEU A 28 -2.04 6.07 1.02
C LEU A 28 -0.69 6.35 0.37
N PHE A 29 -0.54 7.52 -0.25
CA PHE A 29 0.75 7.88 -0.82
C PHE A 29 1.82 7.92 0.27
N ARG A 30 1.54 8.58 1.39
CA ARG A 30 2.49 8.65 2.49
C ARG A 30 2.81 7.27 3.05
N LEU A 31 1.80 6.41 3.15
CA LEU A 31 2.02 5.05 3.61
C LEU A 31 2.92 4.29 2.64
N GLY A 32 2.69 4.44 1.35
CA GLY A 32 3.54 3.82 0.35
C GLY A 32 4.99 4.29 0.46
N MET A 33 5.18 5.58 0.74
CA MET A 33 6.52 6.10 0.94
C MET A 33 7.21 5.45 2.13
N MET A 34 6.48 5.20 3.22
CA MET A 34 7.07 4.52 4.38
C MET A 34 7.59 3.14 4.02
N TYR A 35 6.82 2.38 3.27
CA TYR A 35 7.24 1.04 2.84
C TYR A 35 8.38 1.11 1.83
N SER A 36 8.41 2.13 0.98
CA SER A 36 9.42 2.21 -0.08
C SER A 36 10.77 2.71 0.44
N THR A 37 10.78 3.48 1.52
CA THR A 37 12.02 4.04 2.07
C THR A 37 12.51 3.33 3.31
N GLY A 38 11.72 2.42 3.86
CA GLY A 38 12.10 1.69 5.06
C GLY A 38 12.17 2.57 6.30
N GLN A 39 11.24 3.50 6.45
CA GLN A 39 11.24 4.43 7.57
C GLN A 39 11.14 3.68 8.90
N ASN A 40 11.67 4.31 9.94
CA ASN A 40 11.64 3.78 11.30
C ASN A 40 12.39 2.46 11.42
N GLY A 41 13.40 2.25 10.58
CA GLY A 41 14.21 1.04 10.65
C GLY A 41 13.56 -0.20 10.08
N CYS A 42 12.38 -0.07 9.49
CA CYS A 42 11.71 -1.20 8.87
C CYS A 42 12.40 -1.54 7.55
N PRO A 43 12.45 -2.81 7.17
CA PRO A 43 12.99 -3.18 5.88
C PRO A 43 12.16 -2.58 4.75
N ILE A 44 12.82 -2.26 3.66
CA ILE A 44 12.12 -1.82 2.46
C ILE A 44 11.29 -2.98 1.93
N ASP A 45 10.03 -2.70 1.62
CA ASP A 45 9.10 -3.69 1.09
C ASP A 45 8.51 -3.17 -0.20
N ARG A 46 9.15 -3.51 -1.32
CA ARG A 46 8.77 -2.98 -2.61
C ARG A 46 7.40 -3.49 -3.08
N VAL A 47 7.10 -4.74 -2.75
CA VAL A 47 5.79 -5.30 -3.14
C VAL A 47 4.67 -4.52 -2.44
N SER A 48 4.80 -4.33 -1.12
CA SER A 48 3.78 -3.56 -0.39
C SER A 48 3.74 -2.12 -0.86
N ALA A 49 4.90 -1.49 -1.08
CA ALA A 49 4.91 -0.09 -1.53
C ALA A 49 4.22 0.05 -2.88
N HIS A 50 4.52 -0.83 -3.83
CA HIS A 50 3.90 -0.78 -5.15
C HIS A 50 2.39 -0.97 -5.05
N MET A 51 1.97 -1.94 -4.25
CA MET A 51 0.55 -2.21 -4.02
C MET A 51 -0.14 -0.96 -3.48
N ILE A 52 0.46 -0.30 -2.49
CA ILE A 52 -0.14 0.85 -1.84
C ILE A 52 -0.14 2.05 -2.77
N PHE A 53 0.93 2.27 -3.53
CA PHE A 53 0.94 3.34 -4.54
C PHE A 53 -0.15 3.11 -5.58
N ASN A 54 -0.41 1.86 -5.94
CA ASN A 54 -1.49 1.56 -6.87
C ASN A 54 -2.84 1.99 -6.30
N LEU A 55 -3.10 1.64 -5.03
CA LEU A 55 -4.34 2.07 -4.38
C LEU A 55 -4.43 3.58 -4.27
N ALA A 56 -3.31 4.24 -3.92
CA ALA A 56 -3.28 5.69 -3.81
C ALA A 56 -3.58 6.35 -5.16
N ALA A 57 -3.01 5.81 -6.22
CA ALA A 57 -3.25 6.34 -7.57
C ALA A 57 -4.71 6.20 -7.95
N MET A 58 -5.34 5.09 -7.60
CA MET A 58 -6.76 4.89 -7.87
C MET A 58 -7.64 5.88 -7.11
N LYS A 59 -7.14 6.40 -5.98
CA LYS A 59 -7.83 7.43 -5.22
C LYS A 59 -7.38 8.84 -5.58
N GLY A 60 -6.69 8.99 -6.69
CA GLY A 60 -6.40 10.30 -7.26
C GLY A 60 -5.01 10.86 -7.00
N SER A 61 -4.12 10.10 -6.33
CA SER A 61 -2.78 10.60 -6.09
C SER A 61 -1.94 10.50 -7.37
N ILE A 62 -1.63 11.66 -7.93
CA ILE A 62 -0.80 11.72 -9.12
C ILE A 62 0.63 11.32 -8.79
N GLU A 63 1.12 11.75 -7.63
CA GLU A 63 2.48 11.40 -7.20
C GLU A 63 2.63 9.88 -7.08
N ALA A 64 1.61 9.21 -6.57
CA ALA A 64 1.67 7.76 -6.42
C ALA A 64 1.78 7.06 -7.77
N ARG A 65 1.13 7.62 -8.80
CA ARG A 65 1.24 7.05 -10.15
C ARG A 65 2.69 7.09 -10.65
N VAL A 66 3.35 8.22 -10.40
CA VAL A 66 4.74 8.39 -10.83
C VAL A 66 5.65 7.43 -10.08
N TYR A 67 5.51 7.37 -8.75
CA TYR A 67 6.34 6.48 -7.94
C TYR A 67 6.10 5.02 -8.28
N ARG A 68 4.86 4.64 -8.51
CA ARG A 68 4.54 3.26 -8.91
C ARG A 68 5.24 2.90 -10.21
N ARG A 69 5.20 3.81 -11.20
CA ARG A 69 5.83 3.55 -12.48
C ARG A 69 7.34 3.39 -12.33
N GLU A 70 7.96 4.31 -11.58
CA GLU A 70 9.40 4.25 -11.40
C GLU A 70 9.82 2.99 -10.67
N MET A 71 9.07 2.63 -9.64
CA MET A 71 9.35 1.42 -8.88
C MET A 71 9.21 0.17 -9.74
N SER A 72 8.22 0.15 -10.63
CA SER A 72 8.01 -1.00 -11.52
C SER A 72 9.23 -1.26 -12.40
N GLN A 73 9.97 -0.22 -12.74
CA GLN A 73 11.16 -0.38 -13.59
C GLN A 73 12.28 -1.14 -12.88
N GLU A 74 12.25 -1.17 -11.56
CA GLU A 74 13.28 -1.83 -10.76
C GLU A 74 12.82 -3.15 -10.15
N MET A 75 11.55 -3.50 -10.34
CA MET A 75 10.97 -4.70 -9.74
C MET A 75 10.96 -5.85 -10.74
N GLU A 76 11.04 -7.06 -10.21
CA GLU A 76 10.87 -8.24 -11.03
C GLU A 76 9.40 -8.39 -11.41
N ARG A 77 9.16 -9.06 -12.54
CA ARG A 77 7.79 -9.27 -13.00
C ARG A 77 6.93 -9.96 -11.94
N GLU A 78 7.53 -10.93 -11.26
CA GLU A 78 6.80 -11.67 -10.22
C GLU A 78 6.43 -10.78 -9.05
N GLU A 79 7.30 -9.82 -8.70
CA GLU A 79 6.98 -8.86 -7.63
C GLU A 79 5.82 -7.96 -8.03
N ILE A 80 5.83 -7.49 -9.27
CA ILE A 80 4.75 -6.62 -9.75
C ILE A 80 3.43 -7.40 -9.76
N SER A 81 3.47 -8.65 -10.21
CA SER A 81 2.28 -9.49 -10.23
C SER A 81 1.74 -9.69 -8.80
N GLU A 82 2.63 -9.94 -7.86
CA GLU A 82 2.23 -10.12 -6.46
C GLU A 82 1.62 -8.84 -5.91
N ALA A 83 2.21 -7.69 -6.23
CA ALA A 83 1.68 -6.40 -5.78
C ALA A 83 0.30 -6.15 -6.34
N GLN A 84 0.08 -6.50 -7.61
CA GLN A 84 -1.22 -6.32 -8.24
C GLN A 84 -2.28 -7.21 -7.62
N LYS A 85 -1.92 -8.46 -7.30
CA LYS A 85 -2.84 -9.36 -6.62
C LYS A 85 -3.20 -8.86 -5.23
N ALA A 86 -2.21 -8.34 -4.52
CA ALA A 86 -2.45 -7.79 -3.19
C ALA A 86 -3.37 -6.57 -3.27
N ALA A 87 -3.16 -5.70 -4.26
CA ALA A 87 -4.02 -4.53 -4.44
C ALA A 87 -5.46 -4.96 -4.68
N ARG A 88 -5.67 -6.02 -5.46
CA ARG A 88 -7.02 -6.50 -5.74
C ARG A 88 -7.74 -6.90 -4.46
N ARG A 89 -7.03 -7.51 -3.51
CA ARG A 89 -7.65 -7.88 -2.25
C ARG A 89 -8.15 -6.66 -1.48
N TYR A 90 -7.40 -5.56 -1.52
CA TYR A 90 -7.83 -4.33 -0.86
C TYR A 90 -8.97 -3.65 -1.60
N ILE A 91 -8.96 -3.71 -2.93
CA ILE A 91 -10.08 -3.18 -3.71
C ILE A 91 -11.34 -3.96 -3.38
N ASP A 92 -11.24 -5.28 -3.33
CA ASP A 92 -12.40 -6.12 -3.01
C ASP A 92 -12.89 -5.87 -1.59
N ALA A 93 -12.00 -5.47 -0.69
CA ALA A 93 -12.36 -5.14 0.69
C ALA A 93 -12.91 -3.71 0.84
N GLY A 94 -12.96 -2.94 -0.24
CA GLY A 94 -13.59 -1.63 -0.22
C GLY A 94 -12.67 -0.47 0.09
N VAL A 95 -11.36 -0.69 0.10
CA VAL A 95 -10.40 0.40 0.33
C VAL A 95 -10.51 1.44 -0.77
N VAL A 96 -10.73 1.00 -2.00
CA VAL A 96 -10.99 1.88 -3.13
C VAL A 96 -12.36 1.53 -3.67
N LYS A 97 -13.24 2.54 -3.77
CA LYS A 97 -14.56 2.32 -4.35
C LYS A 97 -14.46 2.50 -5.85
N LEU A 98 -14.82 1.46 -6.56
CA LEU A 98 -14.87 1.55 -8.02
C LEU A 98 -16.19 2.19 -8.44
N ALA A 99 -16.14 2.93 -9.52
CA ALA A 99 -17.35 3.55 -10.06
C ALA A 99 -18.33 2.45 -10.46
N ALA A 100 -19.59 2.71 -10.16
CA ALA A 100 -20.65 1.76 -10.51
C ALA A 100 -20.88 1.76 -12.02
#